data_f29feee327d74b1560a5cf563c76025c
#
_entry.id   f29feee327d74b1560a5cf563c76025c
#
_cell.length_a   1.000
_cell.length_b   1.000
_cell.length_c   1.000
_cell.angle_alpha   90.00
_cell.angle_beta   90.00
_cell.angle_gamma   90.00
#
_symmetry.space_group_name_H-M   'P 1'
#
loop_
_entity.id
_entity.type
_entity.pdbx_description
1 polymer ?
#
loop_
_entity_poly.entity_id
_entity_poly.type
_entity_poly.pdbx_seq_one_letter_code
_entity_poly.pdbx_strand_id
1 'polypeptide(L)'
;MNTCHRRAALPWPGALWALGLLAAPLGCTPKSGDTSATATPTHVELVPLTNMVAIKSGTFMRIKFPVTITRDFWIGKYEVTQGEFAAVAGKNPSHFTGDSNRPVEKVTFFDASNYCASISQRERKAGRLADGYEYRLPSEAEWEYACRAGSTNLFAFGDDAGAAEQYAWTAENCDATTHPVGQKLPNAWGLYDMHGNVWEWCSDWFEPYPAAPLNDPVGPATSKYKVFKGGGWNQDAQYARASSRFMMSPSNGIHFVGFRLVLGPALPLPRPAPPAPAPLPAPSNPVLPSP
;
A
#
# COMPACT_ATOMS: atom_id res chain seq x y z
N MET A 1 37.32 32.18 -30.04
CA MET A 1 38.55 31.62 -30.65
C MET A 1 38.61 30.16 -30.29
N ASN A 2 38.61 29.32 -31.35
CA ASN A 2 39.11 27.93 -31.43
C ASN A 2 38.43 26.87 -30.59
N THR A 3 38.09 25.71 -31.10
CA THR A 3 37.93 25.08 -32.43
C THR A 3 37.27 23.72 -32.21
N CYS A 4 36.42 23.41 -33.14
CA CYS A 4 35.79 22.14 -33.41
C CYS A 4 36.81 20.99 -33.60
N HIS A 5 36.53 19.78 -33.05
CA HIS A 5 37.03 18.55 -33.64
C HIS A 5 35.97 17.44 -33.62
N ARG A 6 35.42 17.23 -34.80
CA ARG A 6 34.74 16.00 -35.21
C ARG A 6 35.76 14.87 -35.35
N ARG A 7 35.44 13.67 -34.94
CA ARG A 7 36.06 12.45 -35.49
C ARG A 7 35.01 11.43 -35.92
N ALA A 8 35.33 10.92 -37.09
CA ALA A 8 34.56 10.18 -38.03
C ALA A 8 34.27 8.70 -37.62
N ALA A 9 33.21 8.19 -38.24
CA ALA A 9 32.86 6.78 -38.32
C ALA A 9 33.83 6.00 -39.24
N LEU A 10 34.04 4.72 -38.95
CA LEU A 10 34.60 3.73 -39.84
C LEU A 10 33.72 2.47 -39.90
N PRO A 11 33.70 1.78 -41.05
CA PRO A 11 32.62 0.87 -41.44
C PRO A 11 32.93 -0.62 -41.17
N TRP A 12 31.89 -1.40 -41.17
CA TRP A 12 31.93 -2.88 -41.16
C TRP A 12 32.38 -3.44 -42.52
N PRO A 13 33.06 -4.62 -42.56
CA PRO A 13 33.11 -5.46 -43.74
C PRO A 13 32.14 -6.65 -43.61
N GLY A 14 31.49 -6.91 -44.73
CA GLY A 14 30.49 -7.94 -44.90
C GLY A 14 31.05 -9.30 -45.31
N ALA A 15 30.12 -10.20 -45.19
CA ALA A 15 29.80 -11.37 -46.02
C ALA A 15 30.87 -12.40 -46.41
N LEU A 16 30.50 -13.66 -46.31
CA LEU A 16 30.46 -14.59 -47.44
C LEU A 16 29.71 -15.87 -47.11
N TRP A 17 28.87 -16.26 -48.07
CA TRP A 17 28.05 -17.47 -48.14
C TRP A 17 28.91 -18.72 -48.44
N ALA A 18 28.53 -19.86 -47.87
CA ALA A 18 28.87 -21.17 -48.48
C ALA A 18 27.68 -22.12 -48.35
N LEU A 19 27.08 -22.40 -49.49
CA LEU A 19 26.14 -23.51 -49.69
C LEU A 19 26.91 -24.83 -49.61
N GLY A 20 26.36 -25.80 -48.86
CA GLY A 20 26.76 -27.19 -48.90
C GLY A 20 25.52 -28.08 -48.89
N LEU A 21 25.13 -28.56 -50.06
CA LEU A 21 24.15 -29.66 -50.20
C LEU A 21 24.88 -30.96 -49.85
N LEU A 22 24.28 -31.80 -49.01
CA LEU A 22 24.49 -33.24 -48.99
C LEU A 22 23.28 -33.99 -48.46
N ALA A 23 23.02 -35.07 -49.11
CA ALA A 23 21.89 -35.95 -49.17
C ALA A 23 21.40 -36.58 -47.86
N ALA A 24 20.10 -36.88 -47.85
CA ALA A 24 19.43 -37.67 -46.82
C ALA A 24 19.70 -39.19 -47.00
N PRO A 25 19.61 -39.98 -45.91
CA PRO A 25 19.04 -41.30 -46.00
C PRO A 25 17.71 -41.42 -45.22
N LEU A 26 16.79 -42.13 -45.87
CA LEU A 26 15.52 -42.62 -45.30
C LEU A 26 15.77 -43.59 -44.16
N GLY A 27 14.91 -43.49 -43.14
CA GLY A 27 14.53 -44.64 -42.36
C GLY A 27 14.71 -44.52 -40.88
N CYS A 28 13.64 -44.27 -40.17
CA CYS A 28 13.12 -44.93 -38.99
C CYS A 28 12.09 -44.07 -38.30
N THR A 29 10.86 -44.48 -38.25
CA THR A 29 9.84 -43.89 -37.38
C THR A 29 10.18 -44.15 -35.92
N PRO A 30 10.27 -43.10 -35.07
CA PRO A 30 10.22 -43.30 -33.63
C PRO A 30 8.75 -43.28 -33.18
N LYS A 31 8.42 -44.25 -32.37
CA LYS A 31 7.19 -44.38 -31.58
C LYS A 31 6.91 -43.07 -30.84
N SER A 32 5.65 -42.66 -30.87
CA SER A 32 5.08 -41.67 -29.98
C SER A 32 5.32 -42.06 -28.52
N GLY A 33 6.36 -41.49 -27.92
CA GLY A 33 6.56 -41.47 -26.49
C GLY A 33 5.93 -40.20 -25.98
N ASP A 34 4.81 -40.36 -25.29
CA ASP A 34 4.19 -39.33 -24.49
C ASP A 34 5.16 -38.90 -23.38
N THR A 35 5.97 -37.88 -23.65
CA THR A 35 6.69 -37.17 -22.60
C THR A 35 5.84 -35.95 -22.20
N SER A 36 4.86 -36.21 -21.34
CA SER A 36 4.31 -35.17 -20.49
C SER A 36 5.48 -34.59 -19.66
N ALA A 37 6.10 -33.55 -20.19
CA ALA A 37 7.02 -32.76 -19.40
C ALA A 37 6.17 -32.03 -18.37
N THR A 38 6.10 -32.59 -17.15
CA THR A 38 5.68 -31.87 -15.98
C THR A 38 6.63 -30.68 -15.83
N ALA A 39 6.18 -29.51 -16.27
CA ALA A 39 6.86 -28.26 -16.01
C ALA A 39 6.98 -28.14 -14.48
N THR A 40 8.19 -28.28 -13.96
CA THR A 40 8.49 -27.95 -12.56
C THR A 40 8.03 -26.51 -12.37
N PRO A 41 7.17 -26.22 -11.38
CA PRO A 41 6.77 -24.85 -11.12
C PRO A 41 8.02 -24.05 -10.85
N THR A 42 8.34 -23.10 -11.72
CA THR A 42 9.39 -22.12 -11.49
C THR A 42 9.00 -21.34 -10.26
N HIS A 43 9.68 -21.59 -9.16
CA HIS A 43 9.48 -20.83 -7.93
C HIS A 43 9.91 -19.38 -8.20
N VAL A 44 8.94 -18.50 -8.40
CA VAL A 44 9.20 -17.07 -8.56
C VAL A 44 9.63 -16.54 -7.21
N GLU A 45 10.86 -16.04 -7.12
CA GLU A 45 11.38 -15.39 -5.92
C GLU A 45 10.66 -14.04 -5.72
N LEU A 46 10.16 -13.81 -4.51
CA LEU A 46 9.51 -12.55 -4.15
C LEU A 46 10.58 -11.48 -3.91
N VAL A 47 10.65 -10.49 -4.80
CA VAL A 47 11.61 -9.38 -4.71
C VAL A 47 10.86 -8.09 -4.41
N PRO A 48 10.87 -7.61 -3.15
CA PRO A 48 10.25 -6.33 -2.80
C PRO A 48 10.93 -5.15 -3.50
N LEU A 49 10.20 -4.06 -3.67
CA LEU A 49 10.79 -2.77 -4.07
C LEU A 49 11.83 -2.33 -3.02
N THR A 50 12.85 -1.59 -3.44
CA THR A 50 14.01 -1.25 -2.60
C THR A 50 13.70 -0.41 -1.37
N ASN A 51 12.58 0.31 -1.37
CA ASN A 51 12.14 1.17 -0.27
C ASN A 51 11.07 0.51 0.63
N MET A 52 11.07 -0.80 0.76
CA MET A 52 10.12 -1.53 1.62
C MET A 52 10.82 -2.16 2.82
N VAL A 53 10.11 -2.18 3.95
CA VAL A 53 10.55 -2.77 5.22
C VAL A 53 9.78 -4.07 5.44
N ALA A 54 10.52 -5.16 5.72
CA ALA A 54 9.92 -6.45 6.08
C ALA A 54 9.33 -6.40 7.50
N ILE A 55 8.06 -6.74 7.61
CA ILE A 55 7.34 -6.79 8.88
C ILE A 55 6.99 -8.24 9.19
N LYS A 56 7.45 -8.71 10.35
CA LYS A 56 7.11 -10.03 10.83
C LYS A 56 5.69 -10.07 11.39
N SER A 57 5.03 -11.20 11.19
CA SER A 57 3.75 -11.50 11.84
C SER A 57 3.85 -11.34 13.36
N GLY A 58 2.75 -10.96 14.00
CA GLY A 58 2.73 -10.73 15.44
C GLY A 58 1.43 -10.12 15.94
N THR A 59 1.39 -9.79 17.22
CA THR A 59 0.18 -9.31 17.89
C THR A 59 0.45 -7.95 18.55
N PHE A 60 -0.53 -7.06 18.47
CA PHE A 60 -0.55 -5.80 19.22
C PHE A 60 -1.90 -5.60 19.93
N MET A 61 -1.92 -4.69 20.88
CA MET A 61 -3.16 -4.33 21.57
C MET A 61 -3.81 -3.13 20.87
N ARG A 62 -5.02 -3.33 20.36
CA ARG A 62 -5.89 -2.25 19.88
C ARG A 62 -6.93 -1.96 20.94
N ILE A 63 -6.77 -0.79 21.63
CA ILE A 63 -7.61 -0.42 22.79
C ILE A 63 -7.50 -1.47 23.90
N LYS A 64 -8.40 -2.46 23.95
CA LYS A 64 -8.48 -3.50 25.00
C LYS A 64 -8.35 -4.92 24.44
N PHE A 65 -8.30 -5.09 23.13
CA PHE A 65 -8.35 -6.41 22.49
C PHE A 65 -7.09 -6.65 21.66
N PRO A 66 -6.54 -7.87 21.68
CA PRO A 66 -5.43 -8.22 20.83
C PRO A 66 -5.86 -8.29 19.36
N VAL A 67 -5.00 -7.77 18.50
CA VAL A 67 -5.09 -7.91 17.03
C VAL A 67 -3.84 -8.60 16.55
N THR A 68 -4.01 -9.73 15.89
CA THR A 68 -2.91 -10.54 15.37
C THR A 68 -2.83 -10.41 13.86
N ILE A 69 -1.64 -10.06 13.38
CA ILE A 69 -1.25 -10.17 11.98
C ILE A 69 -0.59 -11.55 11.82
N THR A 70 -1.21 -12.44 11.05
CA THR A 70 -0.79 -13.85 11.01
C THR A 70 0.27 -14.15 9.96
N ARG A 71 0.53 -13.22 9.04
CA ARG A 71 1.44 -13.41 7.90
C ARG A 71 2.42 -12.26 7.80
N ASP A 72 3.66 -12.60 7.45
CA ASP A 72 4.68 -11.60 7.13
C ASP A 72 4.27 -10.78 5.91
N PHE A 73 4.66 -9.50 5.89
CA PHE A 73 4.43 -8.60 4.77
C PHE A 73 5.57 -7.57 4.69
N TRP A 74 5.61 -6.80 3.62
CA TRP A 74 6.48 -5.63 3.49
C TRP A 74 5.63 -4.38 3.39
N ILE A 75 6.08 -3.30 4.01
CA ILE A 75 5.39 -2.00 3.94
C ILE A 75 6.36 -0.94 3.43
N GLY A 76 5.87 0.01 2.66
CA GLY A 76 6.66 1.15 2.20
C GLY A 76 7.31 1.88 3.37
N LYS A 77 8.63 2.05 3.29
CA LYS A 77 9.42 2.80 4.28
C LYS A 77 8.90 4.22 4.43
N TYR A 78 8.37 4.77 3.35
CA TYR A 78 7.82 6.10 3.20
C TYR A 78 6.40 6.04 2.62
N GLU A 79 5.71 7.15 2.68
CA GLU A 79 4.54 7.42 1.85
C GLU A 79 4.94 7.36 0.36
N VAL A 80 4.03 7.02 -0.53
CA VAL A 80 4.28 7.08 -1.98
C VAL A 80 4.52 8.53 -2.38
N THR A 81 5.65 8.79 -3.04
CA THR A 81 6.04 10.12 -3.45
C THR A 81 5.33 10.58 -4.74
N GLN A 82 5.30 11.89 -4.97
CA GLN A 82 4.75 12.48 -6.20
C GLN A 82 5.48 11.97 -7.45
N GLY A 83 6.80 11.79 -7.36
CA GLY A 83 7.61 11.25 -8.44
C GLY A 83 7.26 9.81 -8.77
N GLU A 84 7.14 8.96 -7.76
CA GLU A 84 6.73 7.56 -7.92
C GLU A 84 5.31 7.45 -8.49
N PHE A 85 4.37 8.24 -7.96
CA PHE A 85 2.99 8.23 -8.45
C PHE A 85 2.90 8.70 -9.91
N ALA A 86 3.56 9.81 -10.25
CA ALA A 86 3.55 10.34 -11.61
C ALA A 86 4.17 9.38 -12.62
N ALA A 87 5.21 8.65 -12.24
CA ALA A 87 5.87 7.66 -13.10
C ALA A 87 4.95 6.49 -13.48
N VAL A 88 3.95 6.17 -12.65
CA VAL A 88 2.98 5.08 -12.88
C VAL A 88 1.68 5.61 -13.46
N ALA A 89 1.14 6.69 -12.91
CA ALA A 89 -0.17 7.24 -13.27
C ALA A 89 -0.12 8.24 -14.44
N GLY A 90 1.08 8.68 -14.84
CA GLY A 90 1.27 9.67 -15.91
C GLY A 90 0.88 11.11 -15.54
N LYS A 91 0.49 11.36 -14.28
CA LYS A 91 0.07 12.68 -13.77
C LYS A 91 0.37 12.82 -12.29
N ASN A 92 0.53 14.05 -11.81
CA ASN A 92 0.62 14.38 -10.39
C ASN A 92 -0.62 15.19 -9.98
N PRO A 93 -1.54 14.64 -9.15
CA PRO A 93 -2.75 15.36 -8.73
C PRO A 93 -2.52 16.31 -7.55
N SER A 94 -1.34 16.27 -6.93
CA SER A 94 -1.05 16.92 -5.65
C SER A 94 -1.25 18.43 -5.70
N HIS A 95 -1.64 18.98 -4.55
CA HIS A 95 -1.76 20.42 -4.33
C HIS A 95 -0.39 21.06 -4.09
N PHE A 96 0.41 20.48 -3.21
CA PHE A 96 1.75 20.99 -2.87
C PHE A 96 2.79 20.39 -3.83
N THR A 97 3.16 21.14 -4.84
CA THR A 97 4.11 20.70 -5.89
C THR A 97 5.49 21.35 -5.71
N GLY A 98 6.45 21.04 -6.59
CA GLY A 98 7.79 21.65 -6.63
C GLY A 98 8.92 20.73 -6.15
N ASP A 99 8.63 19.68 -5.38
CA ASP A 99 9.58 18.63 -5.03
C ASP A 99 8.93 17.26 -5.19
N SER A 100 9.46 16.45 -6.09
CA SER A 100 8.93 15.13 -6.40
C SER A 100 9.07 14.11 -5.26
N ASN A 101 9.86 14.41 -4.23
CA ASN A 101 10.02 13.58 -3.03
C ASN A 101 8.95 13.88 -1.96
N ARG A 102 8.09 14.86 -2.14
CA ARG A 102 6.91 15.04 -1.27
C ARG A 102 5.96 13.86 -1.45
N PRO A 103 5.16 13.51 -0.41
CA PRO A 103 4.13 12.51 -0.58
C PRO A 103 3.12 12.96 -1.66
N VAL A 104 2.62 12.03 -2.43
CA VAL A 104 1.47 12.31 -3.27
C VAL A 104 0.25 12.51 -2.38
N GLU A 105 -0.50 13.57 -2.61
CA GLU A 105 -1.75 13.84 -1.93
C GLU A 105 -2.85 14.24 -2.92
N LYS A 106 -4.06 14.45 -2.44
CA LYS A 106 -5.24 14.72 -3.27
C LYS A 106 -5.57 13.56 -4.21
N VAL A 107 -5.25 12.36 -3.78
CA VAL A 107 -5.59 11.10 -4.42
C VAL A 107 -6.84 10.50 -3.79
N THR A 108 -7.75 10.00 -4.59
CA THR A 108 -8.89 9.22 -4.13
C THR A 108 -8.41 7.82 -3.69
N PHE A 109 -9.23 7.10 -2.92
CA PHE A 109 -8.97 5.69 -2.61
C PHE A 109 -8.80 4.85 -3.89
N PHE A 110 -9.56 5.16 -4.92
CA PHE A 110 -9.49 4.45 -6.20
C PHE A 110 -8.19 4.75 -6.96
N ASP A 111 -7.70 6.01 -6.93
CA ASP A 111 -6.39 6.35 -7.51
C ASP A 111 -5.27 5.57 -6.83
N ALA A 112 -5.28 5.53 -5.50
CA ALA A 112 -4.31 4.78 -4.71
C ALA A 112 -4.36 3.27 -4.98
N SER A 113 -5.57 2.69 -5.03
CA SER A 113 -5.76 1.26 -5.36
C SER A 113 -5.33 0.91 -6.78
N ASN A 114 -5.64 1.77 -7.76
CA ASN A 114 -5.21 1.59 -9.15
C ASN A 114 -3.68 1.68 -9.29
N TYR A 115 -3.04 2.57 -8.55
CA TYR A 115 -1.57 2.62 -8.48
C TYR A 115 -1.01 1.28 -8.00
N CYS A 116 -1.51 0.75 -6.88
CA CYS A 116 -1.09 -0.54 -6.33
C CYS A 116 -1.27 -1.68 -7.33
N ALA A 117 -2.43 -1.74 -8.01
CA ALA A 117 -2.72 -2.75 -9.02
C ALA A 117 -1.76 -2.64 -10.22
N SER A 118 -1.42 -1.43 -10.65
CA SER A 118 -0.45 -1.18 -11.73
C SER A 118 0.96 -1.66 -11.36
N ILE A 119 1.39 -1.41 -10.12
CA ILE A 119 2.66 -1.95 -9.60
C ILE A 119 2.62 -3.48 -9.59
N SER A 120 1.55 -4.08 -9.06
CA SER A 120 1.40 -5.55 -9.04
C SER A 120 1.48 -6.14 -10.44
N GLN A 121 0.81 -5.56 -11.42
CA GLN A 121 0.84 -6.02 -12.81
C GLN A 121 2.25 -5.90 -13.40
N ARG A 122 2.94 -4.77 -13.18
CA ARG A 122 4.30 -4.55 -13.63
C ARG A 122 5.29 -5.57 -13.05
N GLU A 123 5.23 -5.80 -11.74
CA GLU A 123 6.14 -6.70 -11.06
C GLU A 123 5.86 -8.17 -11.40
N ARG A 124 4.60 -8.54 -11.58
CA ARG A 124 4.21 -9.88 -12.07
C ARG A 124 4.69 -10.12 -13.50
N LYS A 125 4.51 -9.15 -14.40
CA LYS A 125 5.03 -9.25 -15.77
C LYS A 125 6.54 -9.38 -15.83
N ALA A 126 7.24 -8.78 -14.86
CA ALA A 126 8.70 -8.86 -14.74
C ALA A 126 9.21 -10.11 -14.00
N GLY A 127 8.30 -11.02 -13.57
CA GLY A 127 8.68 -12.24 -12.85
C GLY A 127 9.20 -12.01 -11.42
N ARG A 128 8.86 -10.87 -10.80
CA ARG A 128 9.32 -10.51 -9.45
C ARG A 128 8.22 -10.56 -8.38
N LEU A 129 7.01 -10.94 -8.75
CA LEU A 129 5.87 -11.04 -7.84
C LEU A 129 5.35 -12.47 -7.84
N ALA A 130 5.51 -13.19 -6.72
CA ALA A 130 5.06 -14.55 -6.55
C ALA A 130 3.52 -14.65 -6.56
N ASP A 131 2.99 -15.84 -6.90
CA ASP A 131 1.57 -16.11 -6.86
C ASP A 131 1.00 -15.93 -5.43
N GLY A 132 -0.20 -15.39 -5.36
CA GLY A 132 -0.86 -15.09 -4.07
C GLY A 132 -0.36 -13.82 -3.37
N TYR A 133 0.68 -13.14 -3.93
CA TYR A 133 1.16 -11.84 -3.44
C TYR A 133 0.73 -10.70 -4.34
N GLU A 134 0.56 -9.54 -3.75
CA GLU A 134 0.19 -8.31 -4.44
C GLU A 134 0.75 -7.06 -3.76
N TYR A 135 0.97 -6.01 -4.54
CA TYR A 135 1.09 -4.67 -4.01
C TYR A 135 -0.31 -4.11 -3.82
N ARG A 136 -0.60 -3.63 -2.63
CA ARG A 136 -1.91 -3.13 -2.23
C ARG A 136 -1.80 -2.05 -1.17
N LEU A 137 -2.90 -1.44 -0.82
CA LEU A 137 -2.99 -0.64 0.39
C LEU A 137 -2.88 -1.54 1.64
N PRO A 138 -2.31 -1.04 2.74
CA PRO A 138 -2.34 -1.76 4.01
C PRO A 138 -3.78 -1.96 4.48
N SER A 139 -4.05 -3.06 5.18
CA SER A 139 -5.22 -3.06 6.06
C SER A 139 -4.99 -2.06 7.20
N GLU A 140 -6.07 -1.57 7.80
CA GLU A 140 -5.96 -0.70 8.97
C GLU A 140 -5.16 -1.35 10.11
N ALA A 141 -5.26 -2.66 10.23
CA ALA A 141 -4.51 -3.42 11.23
C ALA A 141 -3.02 -3.52 10.91
N GLU A 142 -2.67 -3.81 9.66
CA GLU A 142 -1.26 -3.82 9.21
C GLU A 142 -0.62 -2.44 9.38
N TRP A 143 -1.34 -1.38 9.01
CA TRP A 143 -0.85 -0.02 9.18
C TRP A 143 -0.58 0.32 10.64
N GLU A 144 -1.54 0.07 11.54
CA GLU A 144 -1.39 0.36 12.98
C GLU A 144 -0.30 -0.48 13.63
N TYR A 145 -0.19 -1.75 13.29
CA TYR A 145 0.87 -2.65 13.76
C TYR A 145 2.25 -2.13 13.36
N ALA A 146 2.41 -1.75 12.10
CA ALA A 146 3.64 -1.18 11.56
C ALA A 146 3.97 0.20 12.18
N CYS A 147 2.95 1.04 12.37
CA CYS A 147 3.11 2.34 13.03
C CYS A 147 3.61 2.19 14.46
N ARG A 148 3.03 1.29 15.24
CA ARG A 148 3.42 1.02 16.63
C ARG A 148 4.84 0.48 16.76
N ALA A 149 5.30 -0.32 15.82
CA ALA A 149 6.63 -0.92 15.83
C ALA A 149 7.01 -1.54 17.20
N GLY A 150 6.05 -2.25 17.82
CA GLY A 150 6.20 -2.86 19.14
C GLY A 150 5.83 -1.95 20.32
N SER A 151 5.61 -0.66 20.11
CA SER A 151 5.19 0.27 21.17
C SER A 151 3.73 0.04 21.58
N THR A 152 3.46 0.15 22.88
CA THR A 152 2.10 0.18 23.48
C THR A 152 1.60 1.59 23.75
N ASN A 153 2.45 2.60 23.55
CA ASN A 153 2.20 3.99 23.84
C ASN A 153 1.22 4.64 22.82
N LEU A 154 0.87 5.89 23.02
CA LEU A 154 0.03 6.67 22.11
C LEU A 154 0.68 6.83 20.73
N PHE A 155 2.00 7.05 20.72
CA PHE A 155 2.82 7.15 19.53
C PHE A 155 3.92 6.08 19.54
N ALA A 156 4.54 5.82 18.40
CA ALA A 156 5.69 4.91 18.34
C ALA A 156 6.86 5.36 19.21
N PHE A 157 7.01 6.66 19.40
CA PHE A 157 8.08 7.31 20.15
C PHE A 157 7.75 7.59 21.63
N GLY A 158 6.56 7.25 22.12
CA GLY A 158 6.17 7.45 23.53
C GLY A 158 4.77 8.05 23.69
N ASP A 159 4.49 8.63 24.84
CA ASP A 159 3.18 9.25 25.16
C ASP A 159 3.22 10.79 25.12
N ASP A 160 4.41 11.38 25.06
CA ASP A 160 4.58 12.82 25.00
C ASP A 160 4.38 13.35 23.58
N ALA A 161 3.27 14.07 23.37
CA ALA A 161 2.98 14.72 22.10
C ALA A 161 4.01 15.82 21.73
N GLY A 162 4.70 16.42 22.72
CA GLY A 162 5.76 17.42 22.48
C GLY A 162 6.97 16.84 21.76
N ALA A 163 7.22 15.53 21.87
CA ALA A 163 8.28 14.86 21.12
C ALA A 163 7.95 14.70 19.63
N ALA A 164 6.70 14.93 19.21
CA ALA A 164 6.27 14.80 17.82
C ALA A 164 7.07 15.69 16.85
N GLU A 165 7.62 16.81 17.32
CA GLU A 165 8.47 17.67 16.48
C GLU A 165 9.63 16.92 15.82
N GLN A 166 10.17 15.89 16.47
CA GLN A 166 11.28 15.10 15.95
C GLN A 166 10.82 14.00 14.98
N TYR A 167 9.58 13.53 15.09
CA TYR A 167 9.07 12.32 14.41
C TYR A 167 7.99 12.59 13.36
N ALA A 168 7.41 13.80 13.37
CA ALA A 168 6.19 14.08 12.60
C ALA A 168 6.19 15.50 12.02
N TRP A 169 5.57 15.65 10.87
CA TRP A 169 5.14 16.92 10.32
C TRP A 169 3.66 17.15 10.66
N THR A 170 3.40 18.09 11.56
CA THR A 170 2.07 18.42 12.07
C THR A 170 1.82 19.93 11.94
N ALA A 171 0.64 20.40 12.28
CA ALA A 171 0.29 21.83 12.17
C ALA A 171 1.24 22.76 12.95
N GLU A 172 1.91 22.23 13.97
CA GLU A 172 2.81 23.00 14.80
C GLU A 172 4.19 23.27 14.16
N ASN A 173 4.59 22.49 13.12
CA ASN A 173 5.96 22.54 12.59
C ASN A 173 6.10 22.38 11.08
N CYS A 174 4.99 22.36 10.32
CA CYS A 174 5.01 22.02 8.88
C CYS A 174 4.94 23.23 7.93
N ASP A 175 4.88 24.45 8.44
CA ASP A 175 4.71 25.66 7.61
C ASP A 175 3.49 25.59 6.66
N ALA A 176 2.40 24.96 7.11
CA ALA A 176 1.16 24.75 6.38
C ALA A 176 1.31 24.05 5.02
N THR A 177 2.26 23.12 4.91
CA THR A 177 2.54 22.34 3.68
C THR A 177 2.99 20.92 4.01
N THR A 178 2.94 20.01 3.04
CA THR A 178 3.61 18.71 3.13
C THR A 178 5.14 18.90 3.01
N HIS A 179 5.91 17.91 3.44
CA HIS A 179 7.36 17.90 3.35
C HIS A 179 7.86 16.66 2.60
N PRO A 180 9.07 16.70 1.99
CA PRO A 180 9.68 15.50 1.43
C PRO A 180 9.72 14.38 2.46
N VAL A 181 9.43 13.17 2.03
CA VAL A 181 9.36 12.00 2.91
C VAL A 181 10.69 11.69 3.60
N GLY A 182 10.65 11.14 4.80
CA GLY A 182 11.84 10.65 5.49
C GLY A 182 12.73 11.71 6.14
N GLN A 183 12.26 12.92 6.33
CA GLN A 183 13.04 14.00 6.95
C GLN A 183 12.99 14.00 8.48
N LYS A 184 12.02 13.35 9.09
CA LYS A 184 11.90 13.17 10.53
C LYS A 184 12.48 11.83 10.96
N LEU A 185 12.54 11.56 12.27
CA LEU A 185 13.04 10.29 12.78
C LEU A 185 12.05 9.15 12.49
N PRO A 186 12.55 7.94 12.18
CA PRO A 186 11.70 6.78 11.95
C PRO A 186 11.23 6.17 13.29
N ASN A 187 10.21 5.29 13.21
CA ASN A 187 9.89 4.42 14.33
C ASN A 187 10.95 3.29 14.50
N ALA A 188 10.80 2.45 15.51
CA ALA A 188 11.75 1.39 15.85
C ALA A 188 11.95 0.33 14.72
N TRP A 189 11.04 0.26 13.74
CA TRP A 189 11.16 -0.63 12.58
C TRP A 189 11.68 0.07 11.33
N GLY A 190 12.09 1.34 11.43
CA GLY A 190 12.66 2.11 10.33
C GLY A 190 11.62 2.69 9.37
N LEU A 191 10.36 2.83 9.79
CA LEU A 191 9.30 3.47 9.03
C LEU A 191 9.20 4.95 9.37
N TYR A 192 9.14 5.79 8.36
CA TYR A 192 9.09 7.25 8.46
C TYR A 192 7.67 7.76 8.25
N ASP A 193 7.42 8.95 8.76
CA ASP A 193 6.19 9.71 8.54
C ASP A 193 4.90 8.99 8.99
N MET A 194 5.03 8.04 9.94
CA MET A 194 3.89 7.29 10.48
C MET A 194 2.98 8.13 11.40
N HIS A 195 3.37 9.37 11.72
CA HIS A 195 2.71 10.23 12.70
C HIS A 195 2.48 11.67 12.19
N GLY A 196 2.35 11.87 10.87
CA GLY A 196 2.15 13.21 10.29
C GLY A 196 2.36 13.23 8.79
N ASN A 197 2.72 14.38 8.23
CA ASN A 197 2.88 14.67 6.82
C ASN A 197 1.55 14.54 6.08
N VAL A 198 1.14 13.33 5.63
CA VAL A 198 -0.21 13.10 5.10
C VAL A 198 -0.89 11.94 5.78
N TRP A 199 -2.21 12.01 5.91
CA TRP A 199 -3.03 10.87 6.24
C TRP A 199 -2.92 9.82 5.13
N GLU A 200 -3.07 8.54 5.48
CA GLU A 200 -2.84 7.44 4.56
C GLU A 200 -4.06 6.53 4.42
N TRP A 201 -4.52 6.33 3.19
CA TRP A 201 -5.59 5.40 2.89
C TRP A 201 -5.24 3.97 3.33
N CYS A 202 -6.21 3.33 3.99
CA CYS A 202 -6.22 1.89 4.27
C CYS A 202 -7.28 1.19 3.42
N SER A 203 -7.10 -0.12 3.20
CA SER A 203 -8.02 -0.94 2.40
C SER A 203 -9.42 -1.08 3.00
N ASP A 204 -9.52 -0.90 4.31
CA ASP A 204 -10.72 -1.19 5.10
C ASP A 204 -11.85 -0.22 4.83
N TRP A 205 -13.06 -0.76 4.75
CA TRP A 205 -14.26 0.02 4.97
C TRP A 205 -14.42 0.33 6.45
N PHE A 206 -14.90 1.54 6.74
CA PHE A 206 -15.09 1.98 8.12
C PHE A 206 -16.27 1.28 8.79
N GLU A 207 -16.02 0.74 9.97
CA GLU A 207 -17.02 0.33 10.95
C GLU A 207 -16.48 0.56 12.37
N PRO A 208 -17.33 0.58 13.43
CA PRO A 208 -16.86 0.50 14.80
C PRO A 208 -16.06 -0.78 15.03
N TYR A 209 -14.98 -0.70 15.82
CA TYR A 209 -14.21 -1.90 16.16
C TYR A 209 -15.06 -2.92 16.94
N PRO A 210 -14.99 -4.20 16.56
CA PRO A 210 -15.56 -5.26 17.38
C PRO A 210 -14.89 -5.31 18.76
N ALA A 211 -15.68 -5.57 19.80
CA ALA A 211 -15.18 -5.79 21.15
C ALA A 211 -14.71 -7.24 21.34
N ALA A 212 -13.72 -7.67 20.55
CA ALA A 212 -13.22 -9.05 20.53
C ALA A 212 -11.78 -9.10 19.99
N PRO A 213 -11.00 -10.16 20.30
CA PRO A 213 -9.75 -10.47 19.58
C PRO A 213 -9.99 -10.66 18.09
N LEU A 214 -9.05 -10.21 17.25
CA LEU A 214 -9.15 -10.29 15.80
C LEU A 214 -7.86 -10.85 15.19
N ASN A 215 -8.01 -11.62 14.12
CA ASN A 215 -6.90 -12.09 13.29
C ASN A 215 -7.07 -11.53 11.88
N ASP A 216 -6.03 -10.87 11.36
CA ASP A 216 -5.98 -10.23 10.04
C ASP A 216 -7.28 -9.47 9.67
N PRO A 217 -7.77 -8.56 10.53
CA PRO A 217 -9.03 -7.88 10.26
C PRO A 217 -8.90 -6.94 9.04
N VAL A 218 -9.93 -6.93 8.20
CA VAL A 218 -10.02 -6.11 6.97
C VAL A 218 -11.31 -5.30 6.89
N GLY A 219 -12.00 -5.16 8.01
CA GLY A 219 -13.28 -4.45 8.06
C GLY A 219 -14.45 -5.22 7.41
N PRO A 220 -15.59 -4.56 7.23
CA PRO A 220 -16.77 -5.14 6.59
C PRO A 220 -16.61 -5.20 5.06
N ALA A 221 -17.47 -5.98 4.39
CA ALA A 221 -17.46 -6.06 2.94
C ALA A 221 -17.83 -4.74 2.25
N THR A 222 -18.67 -3.93 2.87
CA THR A 222 -19.10 -2.62 2.34
C THR A 222 -19.38 -1.64 3.47
N SER A 223 -19.17 -0.36 3.19
CA SER A 223 -19.61 0.77 4.01
C SER A 223 -19.67 2.02 3.14
N LYS A 224 -20.06 3.14 3.71
CA LYS A 224 -20.08 4.44 3.04
C LYS A 224 -18.69 5.07 2.93
N TYR A 225 -17.80 4.74 3.87
CA TYR A 225 -16.52 5.43 4.03
C TYR A 225 -15.35 4.44 4.12
N LYS A 226 -14.20 4.86 3.60
CA LYS A 226 -12.91 4.19 3.76
C LYS A 226 -12.12 4.80 4.91
N VAL A 227 -11.30 3.97 5.56
CA VAL A 227 -10.43 4.38 6.67
C VAL A 227 -9.16 5.04 6.12
N PHE A 228 -8.65 6.04 6.86
CA PHE A 228 -7.30 6.55 6.72
C PHE A 228 -6.69 6.85 8.09
N LYS A 229 -5.36 6.79 8.20
CA LYS A 229 -4.59 6.81 9.45
C LYS A 229 -3.38 7.73 9.33
N GLY A 230 -2.71 8.02 10.46
CA GLY A 230 -1.38 8.64 10.51
C GLY A 230 -1.35 10.09 10.99
N GLY A 231 -2.42 10.83 10.84
CA GLY A 231 -2.36 12.29 11.01
C GLY A 231 -1.84 12.98 9.74
N GLY A 232 -1.86 14.28 9.73
CA GLY A 232 -1.39 15.04 8.59
C GLY A 232 -0.88 16.42 8.99
N TRP A 233 -0.22 17.09 8.06
CA TRP A 233 0.38 18.41 8.21
C TRP A 233 -0.59 19.49 8.75
N ASN A 234 -1.87 19.30 8.56
CA ASN A 234 -2.91 20.27 8.90
C ASN A 234 -3.58 20.06 10.27
N GLN A 235 -3.06 19.17 11.08
CA GLN A 235 -3.64 18.82 12.38
C GLN A 235 -2.57 18.71 13.48
N ASP A 236 -2.98 18.94 14.73
CA ASP A 236 -2.14 18.83 15.89
C ASP A 236 -1.65 17.39 16.11
N ALA A 237 -0.52 17.22 16.77
CA ALA A 237 0.10 15.93 17.04
C ALA A 237 -0.85 14.92 17.71
N GLN A 238 -1.81 15.38 18.53
CA GLN A 238 -2.80 14.50 19.15
C GLN A 238 -3.64 13.67 18.17
N TYR A 239 -3.79 14.14 16.93
CA TYR A 239 -4.50 13.41 15.85
C TYR A 239 -3.59 12.39 15.14
N ALA A 240 -2.28 12.46 15.36
CA ALA A 240 -1.30 11.55 14.77
C ALA A 240 -0.98 10.31 15.64
N ARG A 241 -1.76 10.02 16.69
CA ARG A 241 -1.59 8.81 17.52
C ARG A 241 -1.71 7.55 16.65
N ALA A 242 -0.98 6.49 17.02
CA ALA A 242 -1.05 5.22 16.30
C ALA A 242 -2.48 4.64 16.21
N SER A 243 -3.32 4.90 17.23
CA SER A 243 -4.73 4.48 17.27
C SER A 243 -5.69 5.43 16.56
N SER A 244 -5.25 6.65 16.20
CA SER A 244 -6.11 7.62 15.50
C SER A 244 -6.55 7.05 14.16
N ARG A 245 -7.83 7.24 13.86
CA ARG A 245 -8.43 6.85 12.57
C ARG A 245 -9.47 7.88 12.16
N PHE A 246 -9.54 8.11 10.87
CA PHE A 246 -10.59 8.92 10.27
C PHE A 246 -11.19 8.18 9.08
N MET A 247 -12.22 8.75 8.49
CA MET A 247 -12.96 8.11 7.40
C MET A 247 -13.47 9.15 6.41
N MET A 248 -13.52 8.77 5.16
CA MET A 248 -14.02 9.62 4.09
C MET A 248 -14.61 8.79 2.95
N SER A 249 -15.46 9.41 2.12
CA SER A 249 -15.92 8.80 0.87
C SER A 249 -14.72 8.39 0.01
N PRO A 250 -14.68 7.17 -0.55
CA PRO A 250 -13.58 6.71 -1.39
C PRO A 250 -13.36 7.53 -2.66
N SER A 251 -14.33 8.34 -3.06
CA SER A 251 -14.26 9.22 -4.24
C SER A 251 -13.66 10.58 -3.95
N ASN A 252 -13.39 10.91 -2.69
CA ASN A 252 -12.81 12.20 -2.33
C ASN A 252 -11.28 12.12 -2.36
N GLY A 253 -10.65 13.12 -2.99
CA GLY A 253 -9.21 13.37 -2.92
C GLY A 253 -8.96 14.74 -2.32
N ILE A 254 -8.28 14.80 -1.18
CA ILE A 254 -8.01 16.04 -0.45
C ILE A 254 -6.51 16.18 -0.16
N HIS A 255 -6.04 17.42 -0.05
CA HIS A 255 -4.63 17.79 -0.04
C HIS A 255 -3.86 17.42 1.24
N PHE A 256 -4.44 16.64 2.10
CA PHE A 256 -3.79 16.07 3.29
C PHE A 256 -3.97 14.55 3.39
N VAL A 257 -4.39 13.87 2.30
CA VAL A 257 -4.52 12.41 2.26
C VAL A 257 -3.76 11.86 1.06
N GLY A 258 -2.80 10.99 1.37
CA GLY A 258 -2.01 10.18 0.46
C GLY A 258 -2.14 8.69 0.79
N PHE A 259 -1.05 7.93 0.63
CA PHE A 259 -1.03 6.51 0.96
C PHE A 259 0.41 5.95 0.95
N ARG A 260 0.59 4.77 1.55
CA ARG A 260 1.80 3.94 1.37
C ARG A 260 1.45 2.55 0.86
N LEU A 261 2.44 1.85 0.31
CA LEU A 261 2.30 0.51 -0.24
C LEU A 261 2.49 -0.57 0.82
N VAL A 262 1.78 -1.68 0.64
CA VAL A 262 2.12 -3.00 1.20
C VAL A 262 2.39 -3.96 0.06
N LEU A 263 3.41 -4.81 0.20
CA LEU A 263 3.59 -6.04 -0.54
C LEU A 263 3.31 -7.20 0.42
N GLY A 264 2.32 -7.98 0.14
CA GLY A 264 1.93 -9.09 1.00
C GLY A 264 1.00 -10.07 0.33
N PRO A 265 0.62 -11.13 1.03
CA PRO A 265 -0.45 -12.00 0.57
C PRO A 265 -1.74 -11.20 0.36
N ALA A 266 -2.60 -11.65 -0.56
CA ALA A 266 -3.91 -11.09 -0.73
C ALA A 266 -4.65 -11.06 0.61
N LEU A 267 -5.38 -9.96 0.86
CA LEU A 267 -6.14 -9.82 2.10
C LEU A 267 -7.23 -10.89 2.19
N PRO A 268 -7.57 -11.34 3.41
CA PRO A 268 -8.69 -12.26 3.57
C PRO A 268 -10.00 -11.62 3.08
N LEU A 269 -10.98 -12.44 2.79
CA LEU A 269 -12.29 -11.93 2.41
C LEU A 269 -12.88 -11.10 3.57
N PRO A 270 -13.47 -9.94 3.27
CA PRO A 270 -14.12 -9.12 4.26
C PRO A 270 -15.27 -9.88 4.94
N ARG A 271 -15.54 -9.55 6.19
CA ARG A 271 -16.72 -10.11 6.89
C ARG A 271 -18.00 -9.73 6.14
N PRO A 272 -18.96 -10.65 6.02
CA PRO A 272 -20.30 -10.31 5.55
C PRO A 272 -20.86 -9.14 6.36
N ALA A 273 -21.62 -8.28 5.72
CA ALA A 273 -22.34 -7.24 6.45
C ALA A 273 -23.25 -7.90 7.52
N PRO A 274 -23.33 -7.32 8.73
CA PRO A 274 -24.30 -7.82 9.71
C PRO A 274 -25.71 -7.78 9.08
N PRO A 275 -26.58 -8.73 9.39
CA PRO A 275 -27.95 -8.67 8.91
C PRO A 275 -28.58 -7.34 9.29
N ALA A 276 -29.35 -6.76 8.37
CA ALA A 276 -30.06 -5.53 8.64
C ALA A 276 -30.83 -5.67 9.97
N PRO A 277 -30.81 -4.65 10.85
CA PRO A 277 -31.59 -4.70 12.07
C PRO A 277 -33.05 -5.02 11.71
N ALA A 278 -33.64 -5.94 12.45
CA ALA A 278 -35.05 -6.28 12.26
C ALA A 278 -35.85 -4.96 12.25
N PRO A 279 -36.83 -4.82 11.36
CA PRO A 279 -37.68 -3.65 11.36
C PRO A 279 -38.28 -3.48 12.75
N LEU A 280 -38.19 -2.27 13.30
CA LEU A 280 -38.82 -1.96 14.58
C LEU A 280 -40.29 -2.38 14.49
N PRO A 281 -40.85 -3.02 15.55
CA PRO A 281 -42.28 -3.31 15.57
C PRO A 281 -43.05 -2.01 15.33
N ALA A 282 -44.05 -2.09 14.45
CA ALA A 282 -44.89 -0.92 14.17
C ALA A 282 -45.44 -0.39 15.50
N PRO A 283 -45.46 0.95 15.69
CA PRO A 283 -46.02 1.51 16.90
C PRO A 283 -47.45 0.95 17.06
N SER A 284 -47.73 0.30 18.19
CA SER A 284 -49.07 -0.13 18.54
C SER A 284 -49.95 1.11 18.61
N ASN A 285 -50.93 1.19 17.73
CA ASN A 285 -51.90 2.27 17.78
C ASN A 285 -52.53 2.26 19.19
N PRO A 286 -52.56 3.40 19.90
CA PRO A 286 -53.28 3.49 21.14
C PRO A 286 -54.76 3.19 20.85
N VAL A 287 -55.28 2.15 21.49
CA VAL A 287 -56.76 1.90 21.51
C VAL A 287 -57.40 3.07 22.24
N LEU A 288 -58.02 3.97 21.50
CA LEU A 288 -58.85 5.00 22.11
C LEU A 288 -60.02 4.32 22.85
N PRO A 289 -60.30 4.70 24.13
CA PRO A 289 -61.50 4.21 24.81
C PRO A 289 -62.72 4.68 24.03
N SER A 290 -63.62 3.76 23.78
CA SER A 290 -64.94 4.02 23.21
C SER A 290 -65.73 4.96 24.11
N PRO A 291 -66.61 5.84 23.57
CA PRO A 291 -67.39 6.84 24.31
C PRO A 291 -68.42 6.22 25.26
#